data_b2b4f86b7aa79687e25bdc345eefefab
#
_entry.id   b2b4f86b7aa79687e25bdc345eefefab
#
_cell.length_a   1.000
_cell.length_b   1.000
_cell.length_c   1.000
_cell.angle_alpha   90.00
_cell.angle_beta   90.00
_cell.angle_gamma   90.00
#
_symmetry.space_group_name_H-M   'P 1'
#
loop_
_entity.id
_entity.type
_entity.pdbx_description
1 polymer ?
#
loop_
_entity_poly.entity_id
_entity_poly.type
_entity_poly.pdbx_seq_one_letter_code
_entity_poly.pdbx_strand_id
1 'polypeptide(L)'
;MIYVHVPFCRSRCLYCGFFSQCSKGPGRAWADEVCAEAQARKDEIAASAAVDTLYFGGGTPSVLPLEFIGRIADACGGRHYREWTVEVNPDDITPEYAAGLRSLGVNRVSMGVQSLDDGMLRWMNRRHSAEGAKRAFLMLRDAGFDNISVDIIFGVNGMSREMLEGTVKEILQWRPEHISAYQLSIEEGSALGRMAREGRYLELSDEDCSAQYYLICSLLAAAGYEHYEISNWALPGCRAVHNSAYWTRAPYVGLGPGAHSLGGPFSPDAFASLIPPTSLRSWAPPVHAATGGHGLRAEGPAQANYRSWNSEDLSGWTSEGELLTEAQIREEQIMLGLRTAGGIPESLCHPADLSCHPERSVAESKDLLTPSALPGHLRIPEEHWFVADDIIAGLI
;
A
#
# COMPACT_ATOMS: atom_id res chain seq x y z
N MET A 1 10.43 3.72 -8.58
CA MET A 1 9.53 2.98 -7.68
C MET A 1 9.24 1.62 -8.27
N ILE A 2 9.43 0.55 -7.51
CA ILE A 2 9.30 -0.83 -8.00
C ILE A 2 8.43 -1.62 -7.03
N TYR A 3 7.42 -2.31 -7.54
CA TYR A 3 6.59 -3.26 -6.81
C TYR A 3 6.82 -4.68 -7.33
N VAL A 4 7.04 -5.64 -6.44
CA VAL A 4 7.18 -7.05 -6.79
C VAL A 4 6.01 -7.81 -6.21
N HIS A 5 5.16 -8.37 -7.08
CA HIS A 5 4.04 -9.19 -6.65
C HIS A 5 4.47 -10.63 -6.38
N VAL A 6 4.27 -11.07 -5.14
CA VAL A 6 4.59 -12.43 -4.68
C VAL A 6 3.28 -13.19 -4.48
N PRO A 7 2.84 -13.99 -5.46
CA PRO A 7 1.52 -14.60 -5.45
C PRO A 7 1.46 -15.92 -4.65
N PHE A 8 2.20 -16.03 -3.56
CA PHE A 8 2.28 -17.26 -2.78
C PHE A 8 1.85 -17.06 -1.35
N CYS A 9 1.00 -17.98 -0.84
CA CYS A 9 0.62 -18.05 0.57
C CYS A 9 0.74 -19.50 1.05
N ARG A 10 1.00 -19.70 2.34
CA ARG A 10 0.90 -21.05 2.96
C ARG A 10 -0.56 -21.45 3.22
N SER A 11 -1.41 -20.46 3.52
CA SER A 11 -2.87 -20.62 3.66
C SER A 11 -3.56 -19.35 3.18
N ARG A 12 -4.75 -19.47 2.61
CA ARG A 12 -5.53 -18.31 2.16
C ARG A 12 -6.45 -17.83 3.28
N CYS A 13 -6.40 -16.55 3.59
CA CYS A 13 -7.32 -15.92 4.53
C CYS A 13 -8.76 -15.93 3.96
N LEU A 14 -9.75 -15.96 4.86
CA LEU A 14 -11.16 -16.06 4.49
C LEU A 14 -11.63 -14.90 3.59
N TYR A 15 -11.13 -13.71 3.87
CA TYR A 15 -11.51 -12.43 3.25
C TYR A 15 -10.68 -12.05 2.00
N CYS A 16 -9.53 -12.72 1.78
CA CYS A 16 -8.52 -12.24 0.85
C CYS A 16 -8.99 -12.33 -0.61
N GLY A 17 -9.04 -11.17 -1.29
CA GLY A 17 -9.28 -11.02 -2.72
C GLY A 17 -8.02 -10.96 -3.59
N PHE A 18 -6.84 -10.79 -2.98
CA PHE A 18 -5.59 -10.67 -3.74
C PHE A 18 -5.29 -11.94 -4.54
N PHE A 19 -4.71 -11.72 -5.72
CA PHE A 19 -4.19 -12.82 -6.52
C PHE A 19 -3.10 -13.56 -5.74
N SER A 20 -3.39 -14.78 -5.33
CA SER A 20 -2.45 -15.64 -4.62
C SER A 20 -2.82 -17.11 -4.74
N GLN A 21 -1.81 -17.97 -4.67
CA GLN A 21 -1.96 -19.41 -4.68
C GLN A 21 -1.37 -20.03 -3.41
N CYS A 22 -2.09 -21.02 -2.84
CA CYS A 22 -1.54 -21.82 -1.76
C CYS A 22 -0.51 -22.79 -2.33
N SER A 23 0.75 -22.63 -1.96
CA SER A 23 1.83 -23.50 -2.38
C SER A 23 2.81 -23.77 -1.23
N LYS A 24 3.64 -24.81 -1.39
CA LYS A 24 4.72 -25.08 -0.44
C LYS A 24 5.90 -24.10 -0.54
N GLY A 25 5.77 -23.09 -1.40
CA GLY A 25 6.76 -22.05 -1.69
C GLY A 25 6.99 -21.90 -3.20
N PRO A 26 7.51 -20.74 -3.63
CA PRO A 26 7.83 -20.49 -5.04
C PRO A 26 8.97 -21.39 -5.48
N GLY A 27 8.83 -21.93 -6.68
CA GLY A 27 9.94 -22.57 -7.36
C GLY A 27 10.98 -21.52 -7.82
N ARG A 28 12.22 -21.98 -8.06
CA ARG A 28 13.29 -21.12 -8.60
C ARG A 28 12.88 -20.46 -9.92
N ALA A 29 12.11 -21.17 -10.76
CA ALA A 29 11.62 -20.67 -12.05
C ALA A 29 10.88 -19.33 -11.94
N TRP A 30 10.00 -19.18 -10.94
CA TRP A 30 9.30 -17.90 -10.72
C TRP A 30 10.28 -16.74 -10.45
N ALA A 31 11.27 -16.96 -9.58
CA ALA A 31 12.26 -15.91 -9.29
C ALA A 31 13.15 -15.60 -10.50
N ASP A 32 13.47 -16.62 -11.34
CA ASP A 32 14.22 -16.44 -12.57
C ASP A 32 13.42 -15.60 -13.59
N GLU A 33 12.11 -15.84 -13.72
CA GLU A 33 11.22 -15.06 -14.59
C GLU A 33 11.04 -13.61 -14.13
N VAL A 34 10.84 -13.36 -12.82
CA VAL A 34 10.80 -11.98 -12.28
C VAL A 34 12.12 -11.26 -12.53
N CYS A 35 13.26 -11.93 -12.35
CA CYS A 35 14.57 -11.34 -12.67
C CYS A 35 14.71 -11.03 -14.17
N ALA A 36 14.23 -11.91 -15.04
CA ALA A 36 14.25 -11.69 -16.49
C ALA A 36 13.36 -10.51 -16.89
N GLU A 37 12.14 -10.41 -16.29
CA GLU A 37 11.24 -9.27 -16.50
C GLU A 37 11.90 -7.97 -16.06
N ALA A 38 12.50 -7.91 -14.85
CA ALA A 38 13.20 -6.74 -14.37
C ALA A 38 14.31 -6.28 -15.33
N GLN A 39 15.08 -7.21 -15.88
CA GLN A 39 16.13 -6.90 -16.87
C GLN A 39 15.54 -6.40 -18.20
N ALA A 40 14.45 -6.99 -18.68
CA ALA A 40 13.77 -6.54 -19.89
C ALA A 40 13.18 -5.12 -19.74
N ARG A 41 12.74 -4.77 -18.54
CA ARG A 41 12.11 -3.46 -18.22
C ARG A 41 13.03 -2.47 -17.51
N LYS A 42 14.35 -2.66 -17.61
CA LYS A 42 15.35 -1.82 -16.93
C LYS A 42 15.22 -0.32 -17.21
N ASP A 43 14.82 0.05 -18.45
CA ASP A 43 14.67 1.44 -18.85
C ASP A 43 13.42 2.08 -18.22
N GLU A 44 12.33 1.31 -18.05
CA GLU A 44 11.13 1.73 -17.32
C GLU A 44 11.43 1.87 -15.82
N ILE A 45 12.18 0.94 -15.25
CA ILE A 45 12.65 0.98 -13.86
C ILE A 45 13.47 2.25 -13.63
N ALA A 46 14.40 2.56 -14.54
CA ALA A 46 15.21 3.79 -14.47
C ALA A 46 14.34 5.05 -14.57
N ALA A 47 13.32 5.06 -15.46
CA ALA A 47 12.41 6.17 -15.61
C ALA A 47 11.51 6.39 -14.37
N SER A 48 11.20 5.34 -13.61
CA SER A 48 10.40 5.39 -12.39
C SER A 48 11.21 5.67 -11.10
N ALA A 49 12.52 5.92 -11.20
CA ALA A 49 13.43 6.05 -10.07
C ALA A 49 13.30 7.37 -9.27
N ALA A 50 12.39 8.28 -9.66
CA ALA A 50 12.14 9.52 -8.93
C ALA A 50 11.71 9.28 -7.47
N VAL A 51 11.01 8.16 -7.22
CA VAL A 51 10.72 7.64 -5.88
C VAL A 51 11.54 6.36 -5.70
N ASP A 52 12.62 6.46 -4.94
CA ASP A 52 13.59 5.37 -4.76
C ASP A 52 13.09 4.33 -3.75
N THR A 53 12.17 3.47 -4.20
CA THR A 53 11.56 2.43 -3.35
C THR A 53 11.47 1.09 -4.06
N LEU A 54 11.62 0.01 -3.26
CA LEU A 54 11.37 -1.37 -3.64
C LEU A 54 10.40 -2.00 -2.65
N TYR A 55 9.30 -2.57 -3.14
CA TYR A 55 8.26 -3.16 -2.31
C TYR A 55 7.96 -4.58 -2.75
N PHE A 56 8.04 -5.54 -1.83
CA PHE A 56 7.58 -6.90 -2.01
C PHE A 56 6.25 -7.08 -1.30
N GLY A 57 5.20 -7.32 -2.07
CA GLY A 57 3.82 -7.45 -1.55
C GLY A 57 3.02 -8.54 -2.26
N GLY A 58 1.72 -8.57 -1.99
CA GLY A 58 0.75 -9.44 -2.65
C GLY A 58 0.22 -10.57 -1.78
N GLY A 59 0.63 -11.81 -2.03
CA GLY A 59 0.23 -12.94 -1.19
C GLY A 59 0.91 -12.92 0.18
N THR A 60 2.11 -13.47 0.27
CA THR A 60 2.91 -13.47 1.51
C THR A 60 4.40 -13.50 1.15
N PRO A 61 5.06 -12.36 0.95
CA PRO A 61 6.47 -12.32 0.58
C PRO A 61 7.42 -13.02 1.54
N SER A 62 7.06 -13.11 2.83
CA SER A 62 7.87 -13.82 3.83
C SER A 62 7.95 -15.34 3.64
N VAL A 63 7.21 -15.92 2.69
CA VAL A 63 7.41 -17.34 2.32
C VAL A 63 8.61 -17.53 1.38
N LEU A 64 9.16 -16.44 0.83
CA LEU A 64 10.31 -16.49 -0.08
C LEU A 64 11.61 -16.83 0.68
N PRO A 65 12.47 -17.68 0.11
CA PRO A 65 13.86 -17.75 0.52
C PRO A 65 14.53 -16.38 0.37
N LEU A 66 15.37 -16.01 1.33
CA LEU A 66 16.15 -14.75 1.30
C LEU A 66 16.99 -14.60 0.01
N GLU A 67 17.49 -15.73 -0.52
CA GLU A 67 18.22 -15.77 -1.81
C GLU A 67 17.37 -15.17 -2.93
N PHE A 68 16.05 -15.48 -3.01
CA PHE A 68 15.20 -14.97 -4.08
C PHE A 68 14.94 -13.48 -3.93
N ILE A 69 14.67 -13.02 -2.70
CA ILE A 69 14.50 -11.59 -2.40
C ILE A 69 15.76 -10.81 -2.84
N GLY A 70 16.95 -11.30 -2.46
CA GLY A 70 18.22 -10.68 -2.83
C GLY A 70 18.47 -10.66 -4.34
N ARG A 71 18.23 -11.77 -5.04
CA ARG A 71 18.41 -11.87 -6.49
C ARG A 71 17.49 -10.95 -7.26
N ILE A 72 16.22 -10.86 -6.87
CA ILE A 72 15.23 -9.97 -7.51
C ILE A 72 15.64 -8.51 -7.26
N ALA A 73 16.06 -8.14 -6.05
CA ALA A 73 16.53 -6.79 -5.76
C ALA A 73 17.76 -6.43 -6.60
N ASP A 74 18.72 -7.35 -6.76
CA ASP A 74 19.89 -7.15 -7.62
C ASP A 74 19.49 -6.95 -9.09
N ALA A 75 18.48 -7.68 -9.59
CA ALA A 75 17.92 -7.52 -10.92
C ALA A 75 17.18 -6.17 -11.10
N CYS A 76 16.59 -5.64 -10.04
CA CYS A 76 15.92 -4.34 -10.01
C CYS A 76 16.86 -3.13 -9.92
N GLY A 77 18.17 -3.33 -9.83
CA GLY A 77 19.16 -2.25 -9.79
C GLY A 77 19.99 -2.17 -8.51
N GLY A 78 19.80 -3.09 -7.56
CA GLY A 78 20.64 -3.19 -6.36
C GLY A 78 19.87 -3.34 -5.06
N ARG A 79 20.57 -3.07 -3.95
CA ARG A 79 20.07 -3.31 -2.59
C ARG A 79 20.02 -2.07 -1.71
N HIS A 80 20.16 -0.91 -2.29
CA HIS A 80 20.15 0.37 -1.58
C HIS A 80 18.98 1.22 -2.06
N TYR A 81 17.88 1.14 -1.33
CA TYR A 81 16.68 1.93 -1.57
C TYR A 81 16.41 2.84 -0.38
N ARG A 82 15.86 4.02 -0.64
CA ARG A 82 15.34 4.90 0.41
C ARG A 82 14.34 4.14 1.30
N GLU A 83 13.43 3.38 0.69
CA GLU A 83 12.52 2.49 1.39
C GLU A 83 12.48 1.15 0.65
N TRP A 84 12.90 0.10 1.32
CA TRP A 84 12.73 -1.26 0.86
C TRP A 84 11.84 -2.01 1.83
N THR A 85 10.58 -2.20 1.41
CA THR A 85 9.55 -2.87 2.22
C THR A 85 9.38 -4.33 1.82
N VAL A 86 9.20 -5.17 2.82
CA VAL A 86 8.75 -6.57 2.64
C VAL A 86 7.54 -6.80 3.53
N GLU A 87 6.43 -7.29 2.95
CA GLU A 87 5.29 -7.77 3.72
C GLU A 87 5.59 -9.12 4.37
N VAL A 88 5.18 -9.27 5.62
CA VAL A 88 5.45 -10.49 6.37
C VAL A 88 4.23 -11.00 7.12
N ASN A 89 4.10 -12.32 7.20
CA ASN A 89 3.18 -12.95 8.13
C ASN A 89 3.95 -13.26 9.45
N PRO A 90 3.40 -12.97 10.63
CA PRO A 90 4.06 -13.25 11.90
C PRO A 90 4.64 -14.66 12.04
N ASP A 91 3.94 -15.68 11.53
CA ASP A 91 4.41 -17.08 11.60
C ASP A 91 5.66 -17.41 10.78
N ASP A 92 6.02 -16.56 9.83
CA ASP A 92 7.18 -16.79 8.98
C ASP A 92 8.45 -16.13 9.55
N ILE A 93 8.31 -15.34 10.64
CA ILE A 93 9.41 -14.61 11.25
C ILE A 93 10.14 -15.50 12.26
N THR A 94 11.42 -15.71 12.00
CA THR A 94 12.40 -16.25 12.93
C THR A 94 13.52 -15.24 13.11
N PRO A 95 14.33 -15.34 14.18
CA PRO A 95 15.49 -14.46 14.34
C PRO A 95 16.43 -14.46 13.13
N GLU A 96 16.67 -15.64 12.53
CA GLU A 96 17.53 -15.80 11.36
C GLU A 96 16.94 -15.13 10.12
N TYR A 97 15.62 -15.27 9.91
CA TYR A 97 14.95 -14.65 8.77
C TYR A 97 14.93 -13.12 8.91
N ALA A 98 14.61 -12.61 10.08
CA ALA A 98 14.63 -11.17 10.37
C ALA A 98 16.04 -10.57 10.17
N ALA A 99 17.08 -11.21 10.73
CA ALA A 99 18.46 -10.79 10.53
C ALA A 99 18.90 -10.87 9.06
N GLY A 100 18.42 -11.89 8.33
CA GLY A 100 18.68 -12.05 6.91
C GLY A 100 18.06 -10.94 6.06
N LEU A 101 16.80 -10.55 6.31
CA LEU A 101 16.16 -9.40 5.65
C LEU A 101 16.96 -8.10 5.87
N ARG A 102 17.38 -7.83 7.12
CA ARG A 102 18.25 -6.68 7.43
C ARG A 102 19.56 -6.71 6.66
N SER A 103 20.20 -7.88 6.61
CA SER A 103 21.47 -8.07 5.89
C SER A 103 21.35 -7.86 4.38
N LEU A 104 20.19 -8.11 3.80
CA LEU A 104 19.91 -7.83 2.38
C LEU A 104 19.76 -6.33 2.10
N GLY A 105 19.44 -5.50 3.10
CA GLY A 105 19.19 -4.08 2.95
C GLY A 105 17.74 -3.67 3.15
N VAL A 106 16.83 -4.63 3.46
CA VAL A 106 15.45 -4.30 3.82
C VAL A 106 15.44 -3.38 5.03
N ASN A 107 14.77 -2.23 4.91
CA ASN A 107 14.73 -1.20 5.95
C ASN A 107 13.33 -0.91 6.49
N ARG A 108 12.29 -1.48 5.89
CA ARG A 108 10.90 -1.43 6.36
C ARG A 108 10.24 -2.81 6.28
N VAL A 109 9.43 -3.14 7.28
CA VAL A 109 8.61 -4.36 7.28
C VAL A 109 7.15 -3.97 7.49
N SER A 110 6.22 -4.57 6.71
CA SER A 110 4.77 -4.50 6.96
C SER A 110 4.30 -5.85 7.47
N MET A 111 3.81 -5.89 8.70
CA MET A 111 3.45 -7.13 9.37
C MET A 111 1.92 -7.25 9.50
N GLY A 112 1.35 -8.23 8.81
CA GLY A 112 -0.09 -8.50 8.83
C GLY A 112 -0.53 -9.17 10.14
N VAL A 113 -0.84 -8.40 11.17
CA VAL A 113 -1.34 -8.86 12.47
C VAL A 113 -2.84 -9.11 12.44
N GLN A 114 -3.59 -8.21 11.85
CA GLN A 114 -5.03 -8.19 11.62
C GLN A 114 -5.87 -8.06 12.91
N SER A 115 -5.59 -8.80 13.97
CA SER A 115 -6.25 -8.74 15.28
C SER A 115 -5.34 -9.34 16.36
N LEU A 116 -5.61 -9.03 17.61
CA LEU A 116 -5.02 -9.69 18.78
C LEU A 116 -6.05 -10.51 19.58
N ASP A 117 -7.22 -10.77 18.99
CA ASP A 117 -8.15 -11.77 19.48
C ASP A 117 -7.96 -13.11 18.72
N ASP A 118 -7.59 -14.16 19.46
CA ASP A 118 -7.32 -15.47 18.86
C ASP A 118 -8.59 -16.13 18.24
N GLY A 119 -9.78 -15.78 18.70
CA GLY A 119 -11.04 -16.21 18.11
C GLY A 119 -11.23 -15.59 16.73
N MET A 120 -11.00 -14.27 16.64
CA MET A 120 -11.06 -13.53 15.39
C MET A 120 -9.99 -13.99 14.40
N LEU A 121 -8.75 -14.21 14.86
CA LEU A 121 -7.66 -14.73 14.01
C LEU A 121 -8.01 -16.11 13.43
N ARG A 122 -8.56 -17.02 14.24
CA ARG A 122 -9.02 -18.34 13.74
C ARG A 122 -10.15 -18.19 12.72
N TRP A 123 -11.11 -17.30 12.97
CA TRP A 123 -12.20 -17.03 12.02
C TRP A 123 -11.67 -16.51 10.69
N MET A 124 -10.69 -15.60 10.73
CA MET A 124 -9.99 -15.06 9.54
C MET A 124 -9.14 -16.10 8.81
N ASN A 125 -9.00 -17.32 9.33
CA ASN A 125 -8.07 -18.36 8.88
C ASN A 125 -6.59 -17.91 8.93
N ARG A 126 -6.24 -17.11 9.97
CA ARG A 126 -4.85 -16.73 10.25
C ARG A 126 -4.13 -17.88 10.98
N ARG A 127 -2.86 -18.08 10.66
CA ARG A 127 -2.03 -19.17 11.24
C ARG A 127 -1.46 -18.79 12.60
N HIS A 128 -1.14 -17.50 12.80
CA HIS A 128 -0.55 -16.99 14.03
C HIS A 128 -1.60 -16.74 15.12
N SER A 129 -1.13 -16.70 16.37
CA SER A 129 -1.86 -16.22 17.53
C SER A 129 -1.44 -14.79 17.89
N ALA A 130 -2.19 -14.13 18.77
CA ALA A 130 -1.84 -12.81 19.31
C ALA A 130 -0.43 -12.79 19.92
N GLU A 131 -0.10 -13.79 20.74
CA GLU A 131 1.22 -13.95 21.34
C GLU A 131 2.31 -14.23 20.28
N GLY A 132 1.97 -14.97 19.21
CA GLY A 132 2.86 -15.21 18.07
C GLY A 132 3.19 -13.91 17.34
N ALA A 133 2.20 -13.05 17.11
CA ALA A 133 2.39 -11.74 16.48
C ALA A 133 3.31 -10.83 17.32
N LYS A 134 3.10 -10.79 18.64
CA LYS A 134 3.96 -10.03 19.56
C LYS A 134 5.41 -10.51 19.52
N ARG A 135 5.62 -11.82 19.58
CA ARG A 135 6.97 -12.39 19.47
C ARG A 135 7.64 -12.05 18.14
N ALA A 136 6.90 -12.17 17.02
CA ALA A 136 7.42 -11.80 15.70
C ALA A 136 7.85 -10.33 15.63
N PHE A 137 7.03 -9.42 16.18
CA PHE A 137 7.38 -8.02 16.28
C PHE A 137 8.67 -7.78 17.05
N LEU A 138 8.85 -8.44 18.21
CA LEU A 138 10.06 -8.32 19.01
C LEU A 138 11.29 -8.89 18.28
N MET A 139 11.16 -10.01 17.56
CA MET A 139 12.25 -10.56 16.74
C MET A 139 12.70 -9.58 15.64
N LEU A 140 11.75 -8.86 15.02
CA LEU A 140 12.09 -7.81 14.05
C LEU A 140 12.82 -6.64 14.71
N ARG A 141 12.38 -6.21 15.90
CA ARG A 141 13.10 -5.18 16.70
C ARG A 141 14.52 -5.63 17.07
N ASP A 142 14.67 -6.84 17.57
CA ASP A 142 15.97 -7.41 17.94
C ASP A 142 16.92 -7.51 16.71
N ALA A 143 16.39 -7.75 15.53
CA ALA A 143 17.12 -7.71 14.27
C ALA A 143 17.48 -6.28 13.79
N GLY A 144 17.06 -5.24 14.52
CA GLY A 144 17.39 -3.84 14.24
C GLY A 144 16.46 -3.15 13.24
N PHE A 145 15.22 -3.61 13.05
CA PHE A 145 14.20 -2.85 12.32
C PHE A 145 13.67 -1.72 13.19
N ASP A 146 13.81 -0.51 12.72
CA ASP A 146 13.30 0.74 13.32
C ASP A 146 12.17 1.38 12.48
N ASN A 147 11.65 0.66 11.50
CA ASN A 147 10.50 1.04 10.69
C ASN A 147 9.63 -0.21 10.43
N ILE A 148 8.69 -0.45 11.36
CA ILE A 148 7.76 -1.58 11.30
C ILE A 148 6.34 -1.03 11.21
N SER A 149 5.62 -1.47 10.15
CA SER A 149 4.18 -1.30 10.03
C SER A 149 3.46 -2.49 10.65
N VAL A 150 2.36 -2.22 11.33
CA VAL A 150 1.43 -3.24 11.80
C VAL A 150 0.10 -3.03 11.13
N ASP A 151 -0.40 -4.06 10.44
CA ASP A 151 -1.66 -3.99 9.72
C ASP A 151 -2.76 -4.68 10.53
N ILE A 152 -3.90 -4.00 10.72
CA ILE A 152 -5.09 -4.50 11.40
C ILE A 152 -6.32 -4.42 10.51
N ILE A 153 -7.32 -5.25 10.80
CA ILE A 153 -8.62 -5.23 10.13
C ILE A 153 -9.70 -4.92 11.15
N PHE A 154 -10.61 -4.01 10.80
CA PHE A 154 -11.81 -3.67 11.55
C PHE A 154 -13.08 -3.87 10.71
N GLY A 155 -14.27 -3.65 11.26
CA GLY A 155 -15.53 -3.82 10.52
C GLY A 155 -15.93 -5.28 10.33
N VAL A 156 -15.41 -6.18 11.15
CA VAL A 156 -15.73 -7.62 11.08
C VAL A 156 -16.95 -7.91 11.94
N ASN A 157 -17.97 -8.54 11.38
CA ASN A 157 -19.12 -8.97 12.18
C ASN A 157 -18.68 -9.95 13.27
N GLY A 158 -19.08 -9.66 14.51
CA GLY A 158 -18.64 -10.37 15.71
C GLY A 158 -17.40 -9.75 16.40
N MET A 159 -16.78 -8.73 15.80
CA MET A 159 -15.74 -7.94 16.47
C MET A 159 -16.41 -6.84 17.31
N SER A 160 -16.32 -6.97 18.64
CA SER A 160 -16.84 -5.93 19.52
C SER A 160 -15.89 -4.71 19.57
N ARG A 161 -16.44 -3.57 20.00
CA ARG A 161 -15.67 -2.36 20.24
C ARG A 161 -14.49 -2.62 21.19
N GLU A 162 -14.74 -3.36 22.28
CA GLU A 162 -13.75 -3.68 23.30
C GLU A 162 -12.62 -4.58 22.77
N MET A 163 -12.94 -5.53 21.89
CA MET A 163 -11.93 -6.38 21.21
C MET A 163 -11.00 -5.54 20.33
N LEU A 164 -11.57 -4.62 19.53
CA LEU A 164 -10.82 -3.72 18.69
C LEU A 164 -9.96 -2.75 19.53
N GLU A 165 -10.56 -2.13 20.55
CA GLU A 165 -9.88 -1.22 21.45
C GLU A 165 -8.71 -1.92 22.16
N GLY A 166 -8.92 -3.14 22.65
CA GLY A 166 -7.88 -3.98 23.25
C GLY A 166 -6.73 -4.27 22.28
N THR A 167 -7.06 -4.63 21.04
CA THR A 167 -6.07 -4.86 19.97
C THR A 167 -5.22 -3.60 19.72
N VAL A 168 -5.84 -2.45 19.50
CA VAL A 168 -5.13 -1.19 19.23
C VAL A 168 -4.26 -0.76 20.42
N LYS A 169 -4.80 -0.82 21.64
CA LYS A 169 -4.05 -0.46 22.84
C LYS A 169 -2.84 -1.34 23.09
N GLU A 170 -2.93 -2.64 22.83
CA GLU A 170 -1.78 -3.54 22.97
C GLU A 170 -0.73 -3.28 21.88
N ILE A 171 -1.14 -3.06 20.61
CA ILE A 171 -0.23 -2.69 19.52
C ILE A 171 0.50 -1.38 19.83
N LEU A 172 -0.18 -0.39 20.42
CA LEU A 172 0.45 0.87 20.82
C LEU A 172 1.56 0.68 21.86
N GLN A 173 1.47 -0.35 22.72
CA GLN A 173 2.57 -0.69 23.65
C GLN A 173 3.81 -1.22 22.93
N TRP A 174 3.66 -1.85 21.77
CA TRP A 174 4.80 -2.30 20.95
C TRP A 174 5.51 -1.13 20.27
N ARG A 175 4.85 0.01 20.13
CA ARG A 175 5.33 1.24 19.51
C ARG A 175 5.82 1.03 18.06
N PRO A 176 4.99 0.50 17.15
CA PRO A 176 5.35 0.48 15.74
C PRO A 176 5.46 1.93 15.22
N GLU A 177 6.24 2.13 14.18
CA GLU A 177 6.37 3.44 13.51
C GLU A 177 5.16 3.77 12.64
N HIS A 178 4.42 2.73 12.23
CA HIS A 178 3.32 2.84 11.29
C HIS A 178 2.22 1.84 11.63
N ILE A 179 0.97 2.23 11.43
CA ILE A 179 -0.20 1.36 11.61
C ILE A 179 -1.11 1.54 10.40
N SER A 180 -1.48 0.42 9.77
CA SER A 180 -2.51 0.37 8.75
C SER A 180 -3.78 -0.24 9.36
N ALA A 181 -4.93 0.39 9.17
CA ALA A 181 -6.21 -0.16 9.59
C ALA A 181 -7.16 -0.19 8.39
N TYR A 182 -7.53 -1.39 7.98
CA TYR A 182 -8.38 -1.63 6.83
C TYR A 182 -9.76 -2.09 7.29
N GLN A 183 -10.81 -1.47 6.75
CA GLN A 183 -12.16 -2.03 6.89
C GLN A 183 -12.21 -3.35 6.12
N LEU A 184 -12.86 -4.35 6.71
CA LEU A 184 -13.12 -5.61 6.02
C LEU A 184 -14.00 -5.35 4.80
N SER A 185 -13.49 -5.63 3.62
CA SER A 185 -14.27 -5.66 2.39
C SER A 185 -14.64 -7.09 1.99
N ILE A 186 -15.82 -7.25 1.39
CA ILE A 186 -16.26 -8.55 0.87
C ILE A 186 -15.89 -8.67 -0.60
N GLU A 187 -14.73 -9.22 -0.85
CA GLU A 187 -14.27 -9.48 -2.21
C GLU A 187 -15.04 -10.64 -2.84
N GLU A 188 -15.61 -10.43 -4.02
CA GLU A 188 -16.49 -11.38 -4.70
C GLU A 188 -15.85 -12.77 -4.91
N GLY A 189 -14.57 -12.82 -5.25
CA GLY A 189 -13.78 -14.05 -5.46
C GLY A 189 -13.31 -14.72 -4.18
N SER A 190 -13.49 -14.11 -3.00
CA SER A 190 -13.04 -14.63 -1.72
C SER A 190 -13.96 -15.73 -1.17
N ALA A 191 -13.46 -16.48 -0.17
CA ALA A 191 -14.31 -17.44 0.56
C ALA A 191 -15.40 -16.70 1.36
N LEU A 192 -15.10 -15.52 1.90
CA LEU A 192 -16.04 -14.67 2.60
C LEU A 192 -17.14 -14.16 1.65
N GLY A 193 -16.80 -13.74 0.43
CA GLY A 193 -17.77 -13.34 -0.59
C GLY A 193 -18.75 -14.45 -0.94
N ARG A 194 -18.28 -15.69 -0.98
CA ARG A 194 -19.16 -16.85 -1.14
C ARG A 194 -20.09 -17.03 0.07
N MET A 195 -19.57 -16.92 1.31
CA MET A 195 -20.38 -17.01 2.53
C MET A 195 -21.44 -15.91 2.59
N ALA A 196 -21.12 -14.69 2.18
CA ALA A 196 -22.07 -13.59 2.13
C ALA A 196 -23.21 -13.86 1.13
N ARG A 197 -22.87 -14.30 -0.09
CA ARG A 197 -23.89 -14.68 -1.10
C ARG A 197 -24.79 -15.83 -0.64
N GLU A 198 -24.28 -16.75 0.16
CA GLU A 198 -25.04 -17.87 0.75
C GLU A 198 -25.81 -17.47 2.02
N GLY A 199 -25.76 -16.21 2.45
CA GLY A 199 -26.41 -15.72 3.67
C GLY A 199 -25.80 -16.24 4.97
N ARG A 200 -24.58 -16.77 4.93
CA ARG A 200 -23.83 -17.31 6.09
C ARG A 200 -22.92 -16.27 6.75
N TYR A 201 -22.77 -15.11 6.15
CA TYR A 201 -22.10 -13.95 6.70
C TYR A 201 -22.92 -12.70 6.40
N LEU A 202 -23.10 -11.87 7.40
CA LEU A 202 -23.70 -10.55 7.28
C LEU A 202 -22.61 -9.52 7.57
N GLU A 203 -22.58 -8.46 6.80
CA GLU A 203 -21.68 -7.34 7.08
C GLU A 203 -22.06 -6.66 8.38
N LEU A 204 -21.07 -6.02 9.00
CA LEU A 204 -21.32 -5.11 10.09
C LEU A 204 -22.03 -3.86 9.53
N SER A 205 -22.88 -3.22 10.32
CA SER A 205 -23.54 -1.99 9.86
C SER A 205 -22.54 -0.86 9.62
N ASP A 206 -22.86 0.06 8.69
CA ASP A 206 -22.02 1.23 8.42
C ASP A 206 -21.85 2.10 9.67
N GLU A 207 -22.88 2.18 10.52
CA GLU A 207 -22.81 2.89 11.80
C GLU A 207 -21.76 2.28 12.74
N ASP A 208 -21.75 0.95 12.88
CA ASP A 208 -20.79 0.24 13.70
C ASP A 208 -19.37 0.29 13.10
N CYS A 209 -19.25 0.16 11.79
CA CYS A 209 -17.97 0.33 11.08
C CYS A 209 -17.40 1.73 11.28
N SER A 210 -18.24 2.76 11.14
CA SER A 210 -17.88 4.15 11.38
C SER A 210 -17.43 4.38 12.82
N ALA A 211 -18.19 3.84 13.79
CA ALA A 211 -17.84 3.94 15.20
C ALA A 211 -16.49 3.25 15.51
N GLN A 212 -16.17 2.11 14.88
CA GLN A 212 -14.88 1.44 15.00
C GLN A 212 -13.76 2.26 14.37
N TYR A 213 -13.99 2.83 13.19
CA TYR A 213 -13.01 3.68 12.51
C TYR A 213 -12.61 4.89 13.35
N TYR A 214 -13.59 5.66 13.84
CA TYR A 214 -13.29 6.84 14.67
C TYR A 214 -12.73 6.49 16.05
N LEU A 215 -12.99 5.28 16.57
CA LEU A 215 -12.28 4.79 17.76
C LEU A 215 -10.78 4.62 17.45
N ILE A 216 -10.42 4.00 16.31
CA ILE A 216 -9.02 3.86 15.88
C ILE A 216 -8.39 5.24 15.73
N CYS A 217 -9.02 6.16 15.00
CA CYS A 217 -8.54 7.54 14.82
C CYS A 217 -8.22 8.20 16.17
N SER A 218 -9.15 8.11 17.12
CA SER A 218 -9.00 8.73 18.44
C SER A 218 -7.83 8.14 19.24
N LEU A 219 -7.68 6.81 19.24
CA LEU A 219 -6.62 6.14 19.98
C LEU A 219 -5.24 6.43 19.39
N LEU A 220 -5.12 6.43 18.06
CA LEU A 220 -3.86 6.67 17.37
C LEU A 220 -3.44 8.14 17.47
N ALA A 221 -4.39 9.08 17.32
CA ALA A 221 -4.12 10.51 17.53
C ALA A 221 -3.65 10.80 18.96
N ALA A 222 -4.30 10.22 19.97
CA ALA A 222 -3.88 10.35 21.37
C ALA A 222 -2.48 9.77 21.64
N ALA A 223 -2.03 8.80 20.85
CA ALA A 223 -0.70 8.22 20.92
C ALA A 223 0.35 8.96 20.07
N GLY A 224 -0.03 10.06 19.38
CA GLY A 224 0.86 10.91 18.59
C GLY A 224 1.11 10.44 17.16
N TYR A 225 0.27 9.56 16.62
CA TYR A 225 0.32 9.20 15.21
C TYR A 225 -0.39 10.25 14.36
N GLU A 226 0.20 10.57 13.23
CA GLU A 226 -0.38 11.39 12.18
C GLU A 226 -1.25 10.53 11.25
N HIS A 227 -2.52 10.89 11.08
CA HIS A 227 -3.42 10.30 10.10
C HIS A 227 -3.15 10.97 8.75
N TYR A 228 -2.40 10.33 7.86
CA TYR A 228 -1.91 10.98 6.65
C TYR A 228 -2.65 10.56 5.37
N GLU A 229 -3.37 9.44 5.41
CA GLU A 229 -4.30 9.01 4.38
C GLU A 229 -5.33 8.03 4.98
N ILE A 230 -6.39 7.73 4.27
CA ILE A 230 -7.63 7.13 4.76
C ILE A 230 -7.46 5.90 5.66
N SER A 231 -6.45 5.04 5.41
CA SER A 231 -6.23 3.78 6.12
C SER A 231 -4.92 3.72 6.91
N ASN A 232 -4.10 4.78 6.88
CA ASN A 232 -2.75 4.71 7.40
C ASN A 232 -2.39 5.86 8.35
N TRP A 233 -1.75 5.47 9.45
CA TRP A 233 -1.24 6.35 10.50
C TRP A 233 0.24 6.08 10.73
N ALA A 234 1.00 7.12 10.97
CA ALA A 234 2.44 7.01 11.21
C ALA A 234 2.91 7.97 12.31
N LEU A 235 3.94 7.59 13.04
CA LEU A 235 4.69 8.54 13.85
C LEU A 235 5.32 9.60 12.95
N PRO A 236 5.55 10.83 13.45
CA PRO A 236 6.15 11.89 12.66
C PRO A 236 7.44 11.43 11.96
N GLY A 237 7.48 11.59 10.63
CA GLY A 237 8.60 11.16 9.80
C GLY A 237 8.65 9.69 9.41
N CYS A 238 7.62 8.89 9.72
CA CYS A 238 7.58 7.45 9.45
C CYS A 238 6.47 7.04 8.46
N ARG A 239 5.91 8.00 7.69
CA ARG A 239 4.93 7.68 6.64
C ARG A 239 5.54 6.75 5.60
N ALA A 240 4.77 5.76 5.13
CA ALA A 240 5.21 4.85 4.08
C ALA A 240 5.47 5.59 2.77
N VAL A 241 6.71 5.60 2.32
CA VAL A 241 7.14 6.35 1.12
C VAL A 241 6.53 5.74 -0.13
N HIS A 242 6.61 4.41 -0.26
CA HIS A 242 6.08 3.68 -1.39
C HIS A 242 4.56 3.87 -1.54
N ASN A 243 3.80 3.67 -0.44
CA ASN A 243 2.34 3.79 -0.46
C ASN A 243 1.91 5.25 -0.73
N SER A 244 2.59 6.23 -0.13
CA SER A 244 2.30 7.65 -0.38
C SER A 244 2.50 8.04 -1.83
N ALA A 245 3.42 7.39 -2.54
CA ALA A 245 3.69 7.68 -3.94
C ALA A 245 2.53 7.26 -4.86
N TYR A 246 1.80 6.21 -4.53
CA TYR A 246 0.58 5.83 -5.28
C TYR A 246 -0.47 6.93 -5.26
N TRP A 247 -0.68 7.58 -4.10
CA TRP A 247 -1.65 8.66 -3.95
C TRP A 247 -1.36 9.90 -4.80
N THR A 248 -0.11 10.07 -5.23
CA THR A 248 0.33 11.17 -6.11
C THR A 248 0.52 10.76 -7.56
N ARG A 249 0.07 9.57 -7.94
CA ARG A 249 0.28 8.98 -9.28
C ARG A 249 1.75 8.95 -9.70
N ALA A 250 2.67 8.73 -8.76
CA ALA A 250 4.07 8.54 -9.09
C ALA A 250 4.25 7.32 -10.01
N PRO A 251 5.06 7.42 -11.07
CA PRO A 251 5.32 6.28 -11.95
C PRO A 251 5.93 5.11 -11.19
N TYR A 252 5.47 3.90 -11.47
CA TYR A 252 6.01 2.69 -10.88
C TYR A 252 5.97 1.52 -11.85
N VAL A 253 6.89 0.58 -11.63
CA VAL A 253 6.96 -0.69 -12.36
C VAL A 253 6.57 -1.81 -11.43
N GLY A 254 5.51 -2.53 -11.78
CA GLY A 254 5.12 -3.77 -11.13
C GLY A 254 5.71 -4.98 -11.86
N LEU A 255 6.30 -5.89 -11.11
CA LEU A 255 6.94 -7.12 -11.60
C LEU A 255 6.23 -8.35 -11.01
N GLY A 256 6.20 -9.40 -11.80
CA GLY A 256 5.55 -10.66 -11.44
C GLY A 256 4.06 -10.71 -11.86
N PRO A 257 3.45 -11.92 -11.83
CA PRO A 257 2.09 -12.14 -12.32
C PRO A 257 1.07 -11.37 -11.47
N GLY A 258 0.10 -10.73 -12.11
CA GLY A 258 -0.91 -9.89 -11.47
C GLY A 258 -0.41 -8.51 -11.02
N ALA A 259 0.85 -8.15 -11.28
CA ALA A 259 1.37 -6.83 -10.94
C ALA A 259 0.87 -5.75 -11.93
N HIS A 260 0.58 -4.57 -11.41
CA HIS A 260 0.22 -3.39 -12.20
C HIS A 260 1.40 -2.43 -12.29
N SER A 261 1.39 -1.56 -13.31
CA SER A 261 2.37 -0.49 -13.50
C SER A 261 1.67 0.79 -13.94
N LEU A 262 2.26 1.93 -13.61
CA LEU A 262 1.80 3.25 -14.03
C LEU A 262 2.99 4.03 -14.60
N GLY A 263 2.87 4.54 -15.82
CA GLY A 263 3.81 5.46 -16.44
C GLY A 263 3.22 6.85 -16.59
N GLY A 264 4.07 7.85 -16.74
CA GLY A 264 3.64 9.22 -16.95
C GLY A 264 4.52 10.25 -16.22
N PRO A 265 4.21 11.55 -16.37
CA PRO A 265 4.93 12.60 -15.67
C PRO A 265 4.68 12.52 -14.16
N PHE A 266 5.71 12.87 -13.40
CA PHE A 266 5.69 12.88 -11.94
C PHE A 266 5.78 14.31 -11.41
N SER A 267 4.99 14.62 -10.36
CA SER A 267 5.07 15.89 -9.64
C SER A 267 5.82 15.71 -8.31
N PRO A 268 7.10 16.11 -8.23
CA PRO A 268 7.87 16.01 -6.98
C PRO A 268 7.26 16.83 -5.83
N ASP A 269 6.61 17.96 -6.13
CA ASP A 269 6.01 18.83 -5.12
C ASP A 269 4.78 18.19 -4.48
N ALA A 270 3.91 17.54 -5.27
CA ALA A 270 2.77 16.81 -4.76
C ALA A 270 3.22 15.65 -3.87
N PHE A 271 4.26 14.93 -4.25
CA PHE A 271 4.82 13.85 -3.42
C PHE A 271 5.48 14.39 -2.14
N ALA A 272 6.26 15.47 -2.22
CA ALA A 272 6.92 16.07 -1.06
C ALA A 272 5.92 16.56 0.00
N SER A 273 4.70 16.89 -0.40
CA SER A 273 3.63 17.30 0.53
C SER A 273 3.13 16.16 1.42
N LEU A 274 3.18 14.92 0.93
CA LEU A 274 2.81 13.73 1.70
C LEU A 274 3.95 13.19 2.54
N ILE A 275 5.20 13.41 2.11
CA ILE A 275 6.41 12.92 2.78
C ILE A 275 7.31 14.11 3.12
N PRO A 276 7.11 14.79 4.27
CA PRO A 276 7.90 15.95 4.63
C PRO A 276 9.40 15.63 4.80
N PRO A 277 10.28 16.60 4.56
CA PRO A 277 11.75 16.43 4.62
C PRO A 277 12.29 15.88 5.94
N THR A 278 11.57 16.09 7.05
CA THR A 278 11.95 15.59 8.37
C THR A 278 11.87 14.07 8.51
N SER A 279 11.17 13.40 7.59
CA SER A 279 11.18 11.93 7.45
C SER A 279 12.47 11.39 6.82
N LEU A 280 13.36 12.29 6.40
CA LEU A 280 14.65 11.98 5.78
C LEU A 280 15.73 11.86 6.87
N ARG A 281 15.73 10.78 7.66
CA ARG A 281 16.92 10.46 8.44
C ARG A 281 18.08 10.25 7.46
N SER A 282 18.95 11.28 7.32
CA SER A 282 20.28 11.26 6.69
C SER A 282 20.40 10.54 5.32
N TRP A 283 19.39 10.58 4.47
CA TRP A 283 19.55 10.10 3.10
C TRP A 283 20.10 11.23 2.20
N ALA A 284 21.34 11.08 1.75
CA ALA A 284 21.85 11.80 0.60
C ALA A 284 21.62 10.93 -0.65
N PRO A 285 20.95 11.45 -1.70
CA PRO A 285 20.80 10.69 -2.92
C PRO A 285 22.18 10.26 -3.42
N PRO A 286 22.35 9.03 -3.90
CA PRO A 286 23.58 8.67 -4.60
C PRO A 286 23.73 9.66 -5.76
N VAL A 287 24.83 10.40 -5.78
CA VAL A 287 25.19 11.26 -6.90
C VAL A 287 25.53 10.30 -8.04
N HIS A 288 24.52 9.94 -8.84
CA HIS A 288 24.79 9.35 -10.13
C HIS A 288 25.51 10.42 -10.95
N ALA A 289 26.83 10.30 -11.03
CA ALA A 289 27.62 11.06 -11.92
C ALA A 289 27.04 10.89 -13.33
N ALA A 290 26.44 11.97 -13.86
CA ALA A 290 26.04 12.03 -15.25
C ALA A 290 27.34 11.96 -16.06
N THR A 291 27.71 10.74 -16.45
CA THR A 291 28.73 10.56 -17.49
C THR A 291 28.08 11.01 -18.78
N GLY A 292 28.56 12.14 -19.27
CA GLY A 292 28.17 12.73 -20.53
C GLY A 292 28.29 11.71 -21.67
N GLY A 293 27.19 11.38 -22.28
CA GLY A 293 27.07 10.63 -23.51
C GLY A 293 26.12 11.37 -24.44
N HIS A 294 26.65 11.76 -25.59
CA HIS A 294 25.97 12.51 -26.64
C HIS A 294 24.65 11.89 -27.10
N GLY A 295 23.64 12.75 -27.13
CA GLY A 295 22.58 12.85 -28.12
C GLY A 295 21.98 11.59 -28.74
N LEU A 296 20.85 11.15 -28.18
CA LEU A 296 19.68 10.76 -28.95
C LEU A 296 18.48 11.21 -28.12
N ARG A 297 17.75 12.22 -28.60
CA ARG A 297 16.40 12.49 -28.11
C ARG A 297 15.55 11.28 -28.51
N ALA A 298 15.50 10.30 -27.64
CA ALA A 298 14.46 9.31 -27.69
C ALA A 298 13.18 10.01 -27.18
N GLU A 299 12.32 10.39 -28.09
CA GLU A 299 10.88 10.52 -27.81
C GLU A 299 10.40 9.13 -27.41
N GLY A 300 10.68 8.74 -26.17
CA GLY A 300 10.37 7.42 -25.63
C GLY A 300 9.16 7.48 -24.73
N PRO A 301 8.61 6.32 -24.30
CA PRO A 301 7.36 6.17 -23.55
C PRO A 301 7.35 6.88 -22.17
N ALA A 302 8.45 7.49 -21.74
CA ALA A 302 8.55 8.21 -20.46
C ALA A 302 7.65 9.46 -20.33
N GLN A 303 7.03 9.94 -21.42
CA GLN A 303 6.11 11.09 -21.40
C GLN A 303 4.64 10.68 -21.58
N ALA A 304 4.33 9.44 -21.94
CA ALA A 304 2.97 8.99 -22.11
C ALA A 304 2.39 8.52 -20.77
N ASN A 305 1.17 9.00 -20.46
CA ASN A 305 0.41 8.42 -19.37
C ASN A 305 -0.13 7.06 -19.82
N TYR A 306 0.38 5.99 -19.24
CA TYR A 306 -0.09 4.63 -19.52
C TYR A 306 -0.24 3.83 -18.23
N ARG A 307 -1.12 2.86 -18.26
CA ARG A 307 -1.28 1.84 -17.24
C ARG A 307 -1.09 0.48 -17.89
N SER A 308 -0.37 -0.43 -17.23
CA SER A 308 -0.21 -1.80 -17.68
C SER A 308 -0.35 -2.78 -16.52
N TRP A 309 -0.66 -4.02 -16.85
CA TRP A 309 -0.81 -5.12 -15.90
C TRP A 309 -0.30 -6.42 -16.47
N ASN A 310 0.22 -7.25 -15.60
CA ASN A 310 0.62 -8.61 -15.94
C ASN A 310 -0.55 -9.57 -15.74
N SER A 311 -0.70 -10.57 -16.60
CA SER A 311 -1.68 -11.64 -16.40
C SER A 311 -1.38 -12.44 -15.12
N GLU A 312 -2.42 -13.09 -14.58
CA GLU A 312 -2.35 -13.92 -13.37
C GLU A 312 -1.89 -15.36 -13.68
N ASP A 313 -1.04 -15.56 -14.70
CA ASP A 313 -0.51 -16.88 -15.07
C ASP A 313 0.88 -17.09 -14.46
N LEU A 314 0.99 -18.07 -13.57
CA LEU A 314 2.27 -18.44 -12.94
C LEU A 314 3.20 -19.25 -13.84
N SER A 315 2.70 -19.78 -14.93
CA SER A 315 3.50 -20.55 -15.90
C SER A 315 4.22 -19.66 -16.93
N GLY A 316 3.90 -18.38 -16.94
CA GLY A 316 4.47 -17.37 -17.83
C GLY A 316 3.45 -16.26 -18.08
N TRP A 317 3.65 -15.10 -17.44
CA TRP A 317 2.73 -13.98 -17.58
C TRP A 317 3.07 -13.10 -18.78
N THR A 318 2.03 -12.50 -19.34
CA THR A 318 2.10 -11.51 -20.41
C THR A 318 1.62 -10.16 -19.88
N SER A 319 2.19 -9.08 -20.40
CA SER A 319 1.75 -7.72 -20.03
C SER A 319 0.77 -7.17 -21.06
N GLU A 320 -0.30 -6.57 -20.55
CA GLU A 320 -1.26 -5.79 -21.33
C GLU A 320 -1.24 -4.35 -20.81
N GLY A 321 -1.81 -3.41 -21.57
CA GLY A 321 -1.84 -2.02 -21.12
C GLY A 321 -2.70 -1.12 -21.99
N GLU A 322 -2.94 0.08 -21.49
CA GLU A 322 -3.71 1.12 -22.14
C GLU A 322 -3.07 2.50 -21.97
N LEU A 323 -3.31 3.40 -22.91
CA LEU A 323 -3.01 4.81 -22.78
C LEU A 323 -4.16 5.50 -22.05
N LEU A 324 -3.82 6.32 -21.06
CA LEU A 324 -4.81 7.05 -20.28
C LEU A 324 -5.16 8.37 -20.97
N THR A 325 -6.43 8.66 -21.05
CA THR A 325 -6.96 9.95 -21.48
C THR A 325 -6.78 11.01 -20.38
N GLU A 326 -6.84 12.29 -20.76
CA GLU A 326 -6.80 13.40 -19.79
C GLU A 326 -7.94 13.32 -18.76
N ALA A 327 -9.13 12.86 -19.18
CA ALA A 327 -10.27 12.67 -18.29
C ALA A 327 -9.97 11.60 -17.22
N GLN A 328 -9.49 10.43 -17.64
CA GLN A 328 -9.12 9.35 -16.71
C GLN A 328 -8.01 9.79 -15.75
N ILE A 329 -7.01 10.53 -16.23
CA ILE A 329 -5.93 11.05 -15.38
C ILE A 329 -6.50 12.00 -14.32
N ARG A 330 -7.42 12.88 -14.71
CA ARG A 330 -8.05 13.82 -13.79
C ARG A 330 -8.91 13.11 -12.75
N GLU A 331 -9.74 12.15 -13.17
CA GLU A 331 -10.54 11.32 -12.27
C GLU A 331 -9.66 10.62 -11.23
N GLU A 332 -8.57 9.99 -11.66
CA GLU A 332 -7.60 9.36 -10.75
C GLU A 332 -6.94 10.36 -9.80
N GLN A 333 -6.59 11.56 -10.26
CA GLN A 333 -6.01 12.61 -9.42
C GLN A 333 -6.99 13.05 -8.31
N ILE A 334 -8.25 13.21 -8.64
CA ILE A 334 -9.30 13.54 -7.66
C ILE A 334 -9.47 12.38 -6.68
N MET A 335 -9.68 11.18 -7.20
CA MET A 335 -9.91 9.97 -6.41
C MET A 335 -8.77 9.69 -5.43
N LEU A 336 -7.54 9.78 -5.86
CA LEU A 336 -6.38 9.48 -5.04
C LEU A 336 -6.05 10.62 -4.05
N GLY A 337 -6.05 11.86 -4.54
CA GLY A 337 -5.65 13.00 -3.73
C GLY A 337 -6.61 13.29 -2.57
N LEU A 338 -7.91 13.16 -2.76
CA LEU A 338 -8.91 13.40 -1.72
C LEU A 338 -8.89 12.36 -0.59
N ARG A 339 -8.28 11.20 -0.81
CA ARG A 339 -8.05 10.20 0.25
C ARG A 339 -6.84 10.49 1.13
N THR A 340 -6.19 11.64 0.94
CA THR A 340 -5.00 12.06 1.68
C THR A 340 -5.22 13.38 2.43
N ALA A 341 -4.45 13.58 3.50
CA ALA A 341 -4.42 14.85 4.23
C ALA A 341 -3.93 16.03 3.35
N GLY A 342 -3.17 15.77 2.28
CA GLY A 342 -2.70 16.76 1.32
C GLY A 342 -3.80 17.32 0.42
N GLY A 343 -4.80 16.50 0.10
CA GLY A 343 -5.91 16.87 -0.78
C GLY A 343 -5.48 17.06 -2.24
N ILE A 344 -6.28 17.82 -2.98
CA ILE A 344 -6.10 18.09 -4.41
C ILE A 344 -6.00 19.60 -4.69
N PRO A 345 -5.31 20.03 -5.78
CA PRO A 345 -5.33 21.40 -6.22
C PRO A 345 -6.77 21.88 -6.50
N GLU A 346 -7.07 23.12 -6.08
CA GLU A 346 -8.40 23.74 -6.31
C GLU A 346 -8.80 23.75 -7.78
N SER A 347 -7.81 23.84 -8.68
CA SER A 347 -8.02 23.81 -10.13
C SER A 347 -8.62 22.50 -10.66
N LEU A 348 -8.50 21.41 -9.92
CA LEU A 348 -9.15 20.13 -10.26
C LEU A 348 -10.65 20.08 -9.90
N CYS A 349 -11.13 21.01 -9.06
CA CYS A 349 -12.53 21.09 -8.62
C CYS A 349 -13.42 21.99 -9.49
N HIS A 350 -13.07 22.27 -10.75
CA HIS A 350 -13.81 23.25 -11.57
C HIS A 350 -15.21 22.77 -11.96
N PRO A 351 -16.26 23.63 -11.82
CA PRO A 351 -17.67 23.24 -12.02
C PRO A 351 -18.04 22.84 -13.45
N ALA A 352 -17.27 23.27 -14.47
CA ALA A 352 -17.63 23.06 -15.88
C ALA A 352 -17.46 21.60 -16.34
N ASP A 353 -16.65 20.81 -15.64
CA ASP A 353 -16.25 19.46 -16.06
C ASP A 353 -16.99 18.34 -15.31
N LEU A 354 -17.79 18.70 -14.29
CA LEU A 354 -18.44 17.77 -13.36
C LEU A 354 -19.91 17.45 -13.73
N SER A 355 -20.28 17.54 -15.01
CA SER A 355 -21.67 17.48 -15.46
C SER A 355 -22.24 16.08 -15.71
N CYS A 356 -21.60 15.00 -15.25
CA CYS A 356 -21.94 13.65 -15.72
C CYS A 356 -22.91 12.83 -14.85
N HIS A 357 -23.31 13.28 -13.64
CA HIS A 357 -24.27 12.54 -12.82
C HIS A 357 -25.44 13.41 -12.37
N PRO A 358 -26.70 13.13 -12.86
CA PRO A 358 -27.86 13.96 -12.58
C PRO A 358 -28.49 13.77 -11.18
N GLU A 359 -28.04 12.85 -10.36
CA GLU A 359 -28.72 12.47 -9.11
C GLU A 359 -28.13 13.06 -7.81
N ARG A 360 -26.92 13.63 -7.84
CA ARG A 360 -26.36 14.42 -6.72
C ARG A 360 -25.79 15.73 -7.24
N SER A 361 -26.10 16.84 -6.58
CA SER A 361 -25.52 18.12 -7.01
C SER A 361 -24.04 18.16 -6.62
N VAL A 362 -23.18 18.39 -7.60
CA VAL A 362 -21.74 18.64 -7.42
C VAL A 362 -21.48 19.74 -6.39
N ALA A 363 -22.41 20.68 -6.26
CA ALA A 363 -22.39 21.74 -5.25
C ALA A 363 -22.37 21.16 -3.82
N GLU A 364 -23.18 20.15 -3.52
CA GLU A 364 -23.25 19.55 -2.18
C GLU A 364 -21.97 18.81 -1.80
N SER A 365 -21.34 18.08 -2.73
CA SER A 365 -20.06 17.40 -2.45
C SER A 365 -18.90 18.38 -2.31
N LYS A 366 -18.91 19.47 -3.09
CA LYS A 366 -17.88 20.51 -3.03
C LYS A 366 -17.92 21.30 -1.72
N ASP A 367 -19.11 21.51 -1.15
CA ASP A 367 -19.30 22.20 0.12
C ASP A 367 -18.72 21.40 1.32
N LEU A 368 -18.44 20.10 1.12
CA LEU A 368 -17.77 19.24 2.10
C LEU A 368 -16.24 19.31 2.04
N LEU A 369 -15.66 20.01 1.05
CA LEU A 369 -14.21 20.18 0.96
C LEU A 369 -13.76 21.42 1.75
N THR A 370 -12.62 21.30 2.42
CA THR A 370 -12.00 22.38 3.19
C THR A 370 -10.58 22.63 2.72
N PRO A 371 -10.01 23.85 2.93
CA PRO A 371 -8.61 24.10 2.64
C PRO A 371 -7.70 23.10 3.37
N SER A 372 -6.71 22.57 2.66
CA SER A 372 -5.67 21.72 3.25
C SER A 372 -4.53 22.59 3.81
N ALA A 373 -3.55 21.95 4.47
CA ALA A 373 -2.32 22.62 4.89
C ALA A 373 -1.46 23.09 3.70
N LEU A 374 -1.72 22.57 2.49
CA LEU A 374 -1.06 23.00 1.26
C LEU A 374 -1.80 24.19 0.65
N PRO A 375 -1.10 25.32 0.34
CA PRO A 375 -1.73 26.46 -0.30
C PRO A 375 -2.40 26.09 -1.63
N GLY A 376 -3.67 26.52 -1.81
CA GLY A 376 -4.43 26.27 -3.03
C GLY A 376 -4.87 24.81 -3.21
N HIS A 377 -4.93 24.03 -2.14
CA HIS A 377 -5.45 22.66 -2.15
C HIS A 377 -6.70 22.54 -1.27
N LEU A 378 -7.61 21.67 -1.69
CA LEU A 378 -8.80 21.27 -0.96
C LEU A 378 -8.69 19.80 -0.55
N ARG A 379 -9.23 19.47 0.62
CA ARG A 379 -9.28 18.11 1.17
C ARG A 379 -10.66 17.79 1.74
N ILE A 380 -10.95 16.51 1.88
CA ILE A 380 -12.05 16.05 2.72
C ILE A 380 -11.58 16.19 4.19
N PRO A 381 -12.34 16.86 5.07
CA PRO A 381 -12.06 16.87 6.51
C PRO A 381 -11.99 15.46 7.09
N GLU A 382 -11.14 15.25 8.08
CA GLU A 382 -10.88 13.92 8.66
C GLU A 382 -12.16 13.30 9.26
N GLU A 383 -13.07 14.12 9.79
CA GLU A 383 -14.37 13.70 10.27
C GLU A 383 -15.31 13.13 9.21
N HIS A 384 -14.98 13.28 7.93
CA HIS A 384 -15.73 12.73 6.79
C HIS A 384 -14.96 11.65 6.01
N TRP A 385 -13.79 11.25 6.46
CA TRP A 385 -12.98 10.27 5.72
C TRP A 385 -13.64 8.89 5.63
N PHE A 386 -14.46 8.51 6.60
CA PHE A 386 -15.19 7.25 6.54
C PHE A 386 -16.16 7.19 5.33
N VAL A 387 -16.70 8.32 4.91
CA VAL A 387 -17.59 8.45 3.75
C VAL A 387 -16.92 9.14 2.55
N ALA A 388 -15.58 9.14 2.52
CA ALA A 388 -14.80 9.82 1.48
C ALA A 388 -15.15 9.32 0.07
N ASP A 389 -15.40 8.04 -0.11
CA ASP A 389 -15.71 7.45 -1.41
C ASP A 389 -17.04 7.95 -1.96
N ASP A 390 -18.05 8.18 -1.13
CA ASP A 390 -19.32 8.79 -1.52
C ASP A 390 -19.15 10.26 -1.94
N ILE A 391 -18.29 11.01 -1.21
CA ILE A 391 -17.97 12.40 -1.55
C ILE A 391 -17.23 12.45 -2.87
N ILE A 392 -16.23 11.59 -3.06
CA ILE A 392 -15.41 11.48 -4.27
C ILE A 392 -16.30 11.12 -5.47
N ALA A 393 -17.16 10.12 -5.33
CA ALA A 393 -18.08 9.70 -6.38
C ALA A 393 -19.04 10.82 -6.83
N GLY A 394 -19.32 11.79 -5.96
CA GLY A 394 -20.09 12.98 -6.32
C GLY A 394 -19.29 14.08 -7.04
N LEU A 395 -17.94 13.92 -7.17
CA LEU A 395 -17.03 14.89 -7.78
C LEU A 395 -16.48 14.43 -9.14
N ILE A 396 -16.55 13.14 -9.46
CA ILE A 396 -16.13 12.52 -10.71
C ILE A 396 -17.32 11.93 -11.45
#